data_aae40dbd5894fb6ab61168240f862c0e
#
_entry.id   aae40dbd5894fb6ab61168240f862c0e
#
_cell.length_a   1.000
_cell.length_b   1.000
_cell.length_c   1.000
_cell.angle_alpha   90.00
_cell.angle_beta   90.00
_cell.angle_gamma   90.00
#
_symmetry.space_group_name_H-M   'P 1'
#
loop_
_entity.id
_entity.type
_entity.pdbx_description
1 polymer ?
#
loop_
_entity_poly.entity_id
_entity_poly.type
_entity_poly.pdbx_seq_one_letter_code
_entity_poly.pdbx_strand_id
1 'polypeptide(L)'
;MLFDTHTNLMWYPDHYSDEFVDFAWEAKKAKMKISPDVYFAGGDVHQNNAFDSKPEQLLEATQEADKVIVFGIKAPFCGINADQELIAEFVSQHSDRFIGWCSVDP
;
A
#
# COMPACT_ATOMS: atom_id res chain seq x y z
N MET A 1 -16.80 -9.46 15.90
CA MET A 1 -16.41 -8.28 15.12
C MET A 1 -14.94 -8.40 14.74
N LEU A 2 -14.60 -8.25 13.47
CA LEU A 2 -13.23 -8.33 12.96
C LEU A 2 -12.71 -6.91 12.64
N PHE A 3 -11.58 -6.53 13.26
CA PHE A 3 -10.87 -5.30 12.96
C PHE A 3 -9.58 -5.60 12.23
N ASP A 4 -9.35 -4.94 11.11
CA ASP A 4 -8.04 -4.85 10.48
C ASP A 4 -7.42 -3.49 10.85
N THR A 5 -6.32 -3.51 11.58
CA THR A 5 -5.74 -2.31 12.17
C THR A 5 -4.51 -1.78 11.44
N HIS A 6 -4.12 -2.41 10.33
CA HIS A 6 -2.89 -2.02 9.64
C HIS A 6 -3.00 -2.23 8.13
N THR A 7 -3.68 -1.34 7.44
CA THR A 7 -3.75 -1.36 5.99
C THR A 7 -3.25 -0.07 5.37
N ASN A 8 -2.64 -0.19 4.20
CA ASN A 8 -2.12 0.95 3.45
C ASN A 8 -2.91 1.14 2.16
N LEU A 9 -3.04 2.39 1.72
CA LEU A 9 -3.57 2.75 0.42
C LEU A 9 -2.49 3.52 -0.34
N MET A 10 -1.71 2.80 -1.13
CA MET A 10 -0.57 3.33 -1.88
C MET A 10 -0.28 2.43 -3.07
N TRP A 11 0.19 2.98 -4.18
CA TRP A 11 0.58 2.21 -5.36
C TRP A 11 1.62 2.95 -6.22
N TYR A 12 2.30 2.20 -7.07
CA TYR A 12 3.21 2.71 -8.07
C TYR A 12 2.43 3.09 -9.36
N PRO A 13 2.78 4.15 -10.07
CA PRO A 13 3.88 5.10 -9.79
C PRO A 13 3.48 6.30 -8.91
N ASP A 14 2.24 6.40 -8.48
CA ASP A 14 1.71 7.60 -7.85
C ASP A 14 2.35 7.90 -6.49
N HIS A 15 2.66 6.85 -5.72
CA HIS A 15 3.10 6.98 -4.33
C HIS A 15 4.48 6.40 -4.04
N TYR A 16 5.08 5.70 -5.00
CA TYR A 16 6.42 5.11 -4.86
C TYR A 16 7.36 5.64 -5.93
N SER A 17 8.60 5.95 -5.56
CA SER A 17 9.65 6.20 -6.53
C SER A 17 10.23 4.88 -7.07
N ASP A 18 10.88 4.95 -8.24
CA ASP A 18 11.55 3.79 -8.84
C ASP A 18 12.61 3.24 -7.89
N GLU A 19 13.39 4.12 -7.26
CA GLU A 19 14.44 3.75 -6.30
C GLU A 19 13.88 3.02 -5.10
N PHE A 20 12.70 3.43 -4.60
CA PHE A 20 12.04 2.73 -3.51
C PHE A 20 11.60 1.33 -3.94
N VAL A 21 11.02 1.18 -5.11
CA VAL A 21 10.57 -0.14 -5.63
C VAL A 21 11.75 -1.08 -5.80
N ASP A 22 12.85 -0.59 -6.38
CA ASP A 22 14.09 -1.37 -6.52
C ASP A 22 14.67 -1.79 -5.16
N PHE A 23 14.75 -0.86 -4.23
CA PHE A 23 15.22 -1.15 -2.87
C PHE A 23 14.34 -2.17 -2.16
N ALA A 24 13.04 -1.98 -2.21
CA ALA A 24 12.07 -2.88 -1.57
C ALA A 24 12.11 -4.28 -2.17
N TRP A 25 12.29 -4.38 -3.49
CA TRP A 25 12.49 -5.65 -4.17
C TRP A 25 13.76 -6.37 -3.68
N GLU A 26 14.90 -5.68 -3.64
CA GLU A 26 16.15 -6.28 -3.18
C GLU A 26 16.04 -6.77 -1.73
N ALA A 27 15.39 -6.00 -0.87
CA ALA A 27 15.14 -6.38 0.52
C ALA A 27 14.26 -7.63 0.64
N LYS A 28 13.21 -7.73 -0.18
CA LYS A 28 12.32 -8.89 -0.20
C LYS A 28 13.01 -10.13 -0.77
N LYS A 29 13.72 -9.99 -1.88
CA LYS A 29 14.49 -11.08 -2.50
C LYS A 29 15.46 -11.71 -1.51
N ALA A 30 16.19 -10.90 -0.74
CA ALA A 30 17.13 -11.37 0.25
C ALA A 30 16.46 -12.18 1.39
N LYS A 31 15.24 -11.81 1.77
CA LYS A 31 14.51 -12.48 2.86
C LYS A 31 13.75 -13.73 2.41
N MET A 32 13.08 -13.66 1.28
CA MET A 32 12.10 -14.68 0.88
C MET A 32 12.70 -15.78 0.00
N LYS A 33 13.87 -15.56 -0.60
CA LYS A 33 14.52 -16.52 -1.50
C LYS A 33 13.63 -17.03 -2.63
N ILE A 34 12.72 -16.19 -3.11
CA ILE A 34 11.83 -16.48 -4.24
C ILE A 34 12.29 -15.72 -5.47
N SER A 35 11.93 -16.24 -6.65
CA SER A 35 12.24 -15.56 -7.90
C SER A 35 11.33 -14.35 -8.12
N PRO A 36 11.80 -13.33 -8.87
CA PRO A 36 10.96 -12.21 -9.28
C PRO A 36 9.68 -12.64 -10.00
N ASP A 37 9.79 -13.63 -10.87
CA ASP A 37 8.65 -14.13 -11.65
C ASP A 37 7.51 -14.65 -10.77
N VAL A 38 7.86 -15.29 -9.66
CA VAL A 38 6.86 -15.77 -8.70
C VAL A 38 6.26 -14.60 -7.90
N TYR A 39 7.09 -13.70 -7.42
CA TYR A 39 6.67 -12.61 -6.55
C TYR A 39 5.86 -11.53 -7.29
N PHE A 40 6.25 -11.23 -8.53
CA PHE A 40 5.61 -10.20 -9.35
C PHE A 40 4.75 -10.77 -10.47
N ALA A 41 4.37 -12.05 -10.38
CA ALA A 41 3.58 -12.74 -11.40
C ALA A 41 4.17 -12.64 -12.81
N GLY A 42 5.50 -12.65 -12.93
CA GLY A 42 6.21 -12.55 -14.20
C GLY A 42 6.23 -11.15 -14.83
N GLY A 43 5.74 -10.15 -14.12
CA GLY A 43 5.69 -8.78 -14.60
C GLY A 43 6.93 -7.95 -14.25
N ASP A 44 6.97 -6.75 -14.79
CA ASP A 44 7.92 -5.72 -14.40
C ASP A 44 7.67 -5.30 -12.95
N VAL A 45 8.73 -5.22 -12.15
CA VAL A 45 8.67 -4.81 -10.74
C VAL A 45 8.05 -3.42 -10.54
N HIS A 46 8.16 -2.54 -11.53
CA HIS A 46 7.58 -1.21 -11.52
C HIS A 46 6.11 -1.17 -11.97
N GLN A 47 5.58 -2.26 -12.51
CA GLN A 47 4.20 -2.30 -13.02
C GLN A 47 3.28 -3.21 -12.23
N ASN A 48 3.77 -4.34 -11.76
CA ASN A 48 2.99 -5.36 -11.07
C ASN A 48 3.67 -5.77 -9.77
N ASN A 49 3.95 -4.82 -8.90
CA ASN A 49 4.62 -5.14 -7.65
C ASN A 49 3.61 -5.47 -6.53
N ALA A 50 4.04 -6.35 -5.64
CA ALA A 50 3.23 -6.80 -4.51
C ALA A 50 3.11 -5.76 -3.37
N PHE A 51 3.70 -4.58 -3.54
CA PHE A 51 3.55 -3.48 -2.58
C PHE A 51 2.34 -2.62 -2.90
N ASP A 52 1.75 -2.76 -4.10
CA ASP A 52 0.58 -1.98 -4.48
C ASP A 52 -0.64 -2.38 -3.68
N SER A 53 -1.33 -1.38 -3.19
CA SER A 53 -2.65 -1.49 -2.58
C SER A 53 -3.52 -0.39 -3.15
N LYS A 54 -4.14 -0.68 -4.29
CA LYS A 54 -5.11 0.21 -4.93
C LYS A 54 -6.47 0.08 -4.23
N PRO A 55 -7.39 1.05 -4.41
CA PRO A 55 -8.70 1.02 -3.76
C PRO A 55 -9.43 -0.31 -3.92
N GLU A 56 -9.49 -0.85 -5.13
CA GLU A 56 -10.20 -2.11 -5.41
C GLU A 56 -9.54 -3.30 -4.71
N GLN A 57 -8.21 -3.35 -4.72
CA GLN A 57 -7.44 -4.40 -4.05
C GLN A 57 -7.65 -4.36 -2.53
N LEU A 58 -7.65 -3.15 -1.94
CA LEU A 58 -7.88 -2.98 -0.52
C LEU A 58 -9.29 -3.39 -0.12
N LEU A 59 -10.30 -3.00 -0.89
CA LEU A 59 -11.69 -3.37 -0.66
C LEU A 59 -11.89 -4.88 -0.70
N GLU A 60 -11.29 -5.55 -1.69
CA GLU A 60 -11.35 -7.00 -1.84
C GLU A 60 -10.63 -7.72 -0.68
N ALA A 61 -9.39 -7.29 -0.37
CA ALA A 61 -8.59 -7.92 0.67
C ALA A 61 -9.20 -7.79 2.07
N THR A 62 -9.98 -6.75 2.31
CA THR A 62 -10.60 -6.47 3.63
C THR A 62 -12.09 -6.75 3.69
N GLN A 63 -12.65 -7.45 2.72
CA GLN A 63 -14.10 -7.66 2.58
C GLN A 63 -14.75 -8.33 3.82
N GLU A 64 -13.99 -9.13 4.56
CA GLU A 64 -14.48 -9.82 5.76
C GLU A 64 -14.32 -9.00 7.05
N ALA A 65 -13.61 -7.87 6.99
CA ALA A 65 -13.42 -7.02 8.16
C ALA A 65 -14.60 -6.07 8.37
N ASP A 66 -15.07 -5.96 9.61
CA ASP A 66 -16.14 -5.03 9.99
C ASP A 66 -15.65 -3.58 10.02
N LYS A 67 -14.44 -3.38 10.51
CA LYS A 67 -13.75 -2.09 10.53
C LYS A 67 -12.31 -2.23 10.08
N VAL A 68 -11.84 -1.26 9.33
CA VAL A 68 -10.50 -1.24 8.76
C VAL A 68 -9.86 0.13 9.02
N ILE A 69 -8.67 0.12 9.61
CA ILE A 69 -7.86 1.34 9.73
C ILE A 69 -6.94 1.41 8.51
N VAL A 70 -7.05 2.49 7.75
CA VAL A 70 -6.27 2.74 6.54
C VAL A 70 -5.43 3.99 6.66
N PHE A 71 -4.20 3.92 6.19
CA PHE A 71 -3.30 5.08 6.12
C PHE A 71 -2.38 5.00 4.91
N GLY A 72 -1.88 6.18 4.50
CA GLY A 72 -0.77 6.30 3.58
C GLY A 72 0.50 6.67 4.34
N ILE A 73 1.65 6.37 3.77
CA ILE A 73 2.94 6.76 4.35
C ILE A 73 3.44 8.02 3.65
N LYS A 74 3.76 9.04 4.43
CA LYS A 74 4.35 10.27 3.93
C LYS A 74 5.82 10.32 4.36
N ALA A 75 6.69 9.79 3.51
CA ALA A 75 8.13 9.74 3.72
C ALA A 75 8.87 9.98 2.39
N PRO A 76 8.79 11.21 1.83
CA PRO A 76 9.30 11.50 0.49
C PRO A 76 10.80 11.24 0.34
N PHE A 77 11.59 11.44 1.38
CA PHE A 77 13.03 11.11 1.35
C PHE A 77 13.33 9.62 1.23
N CYS A 78 12.37 8.78 1.60
CA CYS A 78 12.47 7.32 1.42
C CYS A 78 11.85 6.83 0.11
N GLY A 79 11.33 7.73 -0.70
CA GLY A 79 10.66 7.39 -1.96
C GLY A 79 9.21 6.91 -1.81
N ILE A 80 8.57 7.21 -0.67
CA ILE A 80 7.15 6.93 -0.44
C ILE A 80 6.44 8.25 -0.15
N ASN A 81 5.41 8.55 -0.91
CA ASN A 81 4.62 9.76 -0.67
C ASN A 81 3.15 9.53 -1.02
N ALA A 82 2.35 9.15 -0.04
CA ALA A 82 0.90 9.05 -0.16
C ALA A 82 0.26 10.18 0.63
N ASP A 83 -0.45 11.05 -0.07
CA ASP A 83 -1.07 12.23 0.53
C ASP A 83 -2.27 11.89 1.41
N GLN A 84 -2.49 12.72 2.42
CA GLN A 84 -3.61 12.54 3.35
C GLN A 84 -4.96 12.78 2.67
N GLU A 85 -4.99 13.61 1.65
CA GLU A 85 -6.17 13.89 0.85
C GLU A 85 -6.70 12.60 0.18
N LEU A 86 -5.81 11.75 -0.31
CA LEU A 86 -6.17 10.43 -0.85
C LEU A 86 -6.89 9.58 0.20
N ILE A 87 -6.34 9.52 1.41
CA ILE A 87 -6.94 8.76 2.51
C ILE A 87 -8.29 9.34 2.91
N ALA A 88 -8.37 10.67 3.04
CA ALA A 88 -9.61 11.35 3.41
C ALA A 88 -10.72 11.13 2.37
N GLU A 89 -10.39 11.20 1.09
CA GLU A 89 -11.33 10.95 0.00
C GLU A 89 -11.83 9.50 0.01
N PHE A 90 -10.91 8.54 0.11
CA PHE A 90 -11.27 7.13 0.17
C PHE A 90 -12.18 6.81 1.37
N VAL A 91 -11.82 7.31 2.55
CA VAL A 91 -12.60 7.11 3.78
C VAL A 91 -13.96 7.77 3.69
N SER A 92 -14.07 8.95 3.08
CA SER A 92 -15.36 9.63 2.90
C SER A 92 -16.34 8.81 2.06
N GLN A 93 -15.83 8.04 1.10
CA GLN A 93 -16.64 7.16 0.24
C GLN A 93 -16.99 5.82 0.92
N HIS A 94 -16.28 5.44 1.97
CA HIS A 94 -16.38 4.14 2.65
C HIS A 94 -16.46 4.29 4.18
N SER A 95 -17.06 5.35 4.68
CA SER A 95 -17.08 5.74 6.09
C SER A 95 -17.82 4.77 7.02
N ASP A 96 -18.65 3.91 6.47
CA ASP A 96 -19.32 2.85 7.21
C ASP A 96 -18.33 1.80 7.76
N ARG A 97 -17.19 1.63 7.10
CA ARG A 97 -16.23 0.57 7.39
C ARG A 97 -14.80 1.04 7.61
N PHE A 98 -14.36 2.09 6.91
CA PHE A 98 -12.97 2.56 6.95
C PHE A 98 -12.77 3.75 7.89
N ILE A 99 -11.66 3.72 8.63
CA ILE A 99 -11.20 4.79 9.52
C ILE A 99 -9.83 5.22 9.03
N GLY A 100 -9.68 6.51 8.70
CA GLY A 100 -8.43 7.07 8.21
C GLY A 100 -7.49 7.47 9.35
N TRP A 101 -6.21 7.13 9.22
CA TRP A 101 -5.15 7.65 10.08
C TRP A 101 -4.22 8.55 9.27
N CYS A 102 -3.74 9.59 9.93
CA CYS A 102 -2.75 10.50 9.37
C CYS A 102 -1.35 9.94 9.52
N SER A 103 -0.54 10.13 8.47
CA SER A 103 0.90 9.97 8.52
C SER A 103 1.54 11.34 8.38
N VAL A 104 2.50 11.65 9.23
CA VAL A 104 3.26 12.90 9.18
C VAL A 104 4.74 12.61 9.00
N ASP A 105 5.38 13.43 8.17
CA ASP A 105 6.83 13.43 8.02
C ASP A 105 7.40 14.39 9.08
N PRO A 106 8.15 13.89 10.05
CA PRO A 106 8.69 14.70 11.15
C PRO A 106 9.76 15.71 10.71
#